data_f3afe2aaa958563634796668ae30ecb9
#
_entry.id   f3afe2aaa958563634796668ae30ecb9
#
_cell.length_a   1.000
_cell.length_b   1.000
_cell.length_c   1.000
_cell.angle_alpha   90.00
_cell.angle_beta   90.00
_cell.angle_gamma   90.00
#
_symmetry.space_group_name_H-M   'P 1'
#
loop_
_entity.id
_entity.type
_entity.pdbx_description
1 polymer ?
#
loop_
_entity_poly.entity_id
_entity_poly.type
_entity_poly.pdbx_seq_one_letter_code
_entity_poly.pdbx_strand_id
1 'polypeptide(L)'
;IFDKIFINILQMNDQIQAEFKKIFNGRFSTSESTRANYARGEDTYDPVLSKAVVFPETNEEVSKVLRLCNEHKIPVVPFGTGTSLEGNVVGNEKGITICLEKMNKILSVNVEDFDCRVQACVTKEQLNDYLREDGVFFPIDPGANAAIGGMASTSASGTMAVKYGTMKTVISGLTVVLPNGDIIN
;
A
#
# COMPACT_ATOMS: atom_id res chain seq x y z
N ILE A 1 -4.83 -37.41 9.90
CA ILE A 1 -4.56 -37.26 8.43
C ILE A 1 -5.20 -35.99 7.90
N PHE A 2 -6.43 -35.64 8.32
CA PHE A 2 -7.11 -34.40 7.88
C PHE A 2 -6.42 -33.14 8.37
N ASP A 3 -5.87 -33.07 9.57
CA ASP A 3 -5.19 -31.90 10.12
C ASP A 3 -3.90 -31.53 9.36
N LYS A 4 -3.16 -32.51 8.84
CA LYS A 4 -1.94 -32.24 8.06
C LYS A 4 -2.23 -31.70 6.65
N ILE A 5 -3.37 -32.06 6.06
CA ILE A 5 -3.77 -31.57 4.73
C ILE A 5 -4.26 -30.11 4.82
N PHE A 6 -4.98 -29.74 5.88
CA PHE A 6 -5.46 -28.36 6.09
C PHE A 6 -4.33 -27.38 6.44
N ILE A 7 -3.29 -27.84 7.14
CA ILE A 7 -2.14 -26.98 7.53
C ILE A 7 -1.27 -26.60 6.31
N ASN A 8 -1.21 -27.45 5.28
CA ASN A 8 -0.40 -27.16 4.08
C ASN A 8 -1.05 -26.17 3.09
N ILE A 9 -2.35 -25.91 3.17
CA ILE A 9 -3.07 -25.01 2.25
C ILE A 9 -2.90 -23.54 2.63
N LEU A 10 -2.52 -23.25 3.88
CA LEU A 10 -2.43 -21.88 4.45
C LEU A 10 -0.98 -21.39 4.67
N GLN A 11 0.02 -22.08 4.12
CA GLN A 11 1.42 -21.65 4.29
C GLN A 11 2.05 -21.26 2.96
N MET A 12 2.75 -20.13 2.97
CA MET A 12 3.65 -19.75 1.89
C MET A 12 4.79 -20.78 1.81
N ASN A 13 4.61 -21.80 0.95
CA ASN A 13 5.60 -22.85 0.73
C ASN A 13 6.74 -22.35 -0.19
N ASP A 14 7.79 -23.15 -0.32
CA ASP A 14 8.97 -22.81 -1.14
C ASP A 14 8.61 -22.61 -2.62
N GLN A 15 7.59 -23.30 -3.12
CA GLN A 15 7.14 -23.17 -4.51
C GLN A 15 6.53 -21.79 -4.77
N ILE A 16 5.65 -21.33 -3.87
CA ILE A 16 5.04 -19.98 -3.95
C ILE A 16 6.11 -18.90 -3.80
N GLN A 17 7.07 -19.07 -2.88
CA GLN A 17 8.19 -18.14 -2.75
C GLN A 17 9.04 -18.08 -4.02
N ALA A 18 9.29 -19.21 -4.67
CA ALA A 18 10.03 -19.25 -5.93
C ALA A 18 9.28 -18.51 -7.05
N GLU A 19 7.95 -18.61 -7.08
CA GLU A 19 7.11 -17.89 -8.02
C GLU A 19 7.17 -16.37 -7.80
N PHE A 20 7.04 -15.90 -6.55
CA PHE A 20 7.23 -14.49 -6.21
C PHE A 20 8.63 -13.99 -6.60
N LYS A 21 9.68 -14.74 -6.30
CA LYS A 21 11.06 -14.39 -6.68
C LYS A 21 11.22 -14.26 -8.19
N LYS A 22 10.58 -15.14 -8.97
CA LYS A 22 10.61 -15.10 -10.43
C LYS A 22 9.89 -13.87 -10.99
N ILE A 23 8.72 -13.53 -10.43
CA ILE A 23 7.91 -12.37 -10.87
C ILE A 23 8.60 -11.05 -10.50
N PHE A 24 9.13 -10.94 -9.29
CA PHE A 24 9.57 -9.67 -8.71
C PHE A 24 11.09 -9.46 -8.70
N ASN A 25 11.90 -10.41 -9.15
CA ASN A 25 13.34 -10.30 -9.41
C ASN A 25 14.08 -9.29 -8.49
N GLY A 26 14.29 -9.64 -7.21
CA GLY A 26 14.94 -8.77 -6.20
C GLY A 26 14.01 -7.81 -5.46
N ARG A 27 12.76 -7.67 -5.91
CA ARG A 27 11.71 -6.88 -5.22
C ARG A 27 10.77 -7.76 -4.37
N PHE A 28 11.26 -8.90 -3.90
CA PHE A 28 10.62 -9.81 -2.96
C PHE A 28 11.65 -10.24 -1.93
N SER A 29 11.34 -10.09 -0.65
CA SER A 29 12.25 -10.41 0.45
C SER A 29 11.59 -11.24 1.53
N THR A 30 12.30 -12.27 1.98
CA THR A 30 11.97 -13.08 3.17
C THR A 30 12.94 -12.81 4.33
N SER A 31 13.92 -11.90 4.16
CA SER A 31 14.89 -11.60 5.20
C SER A 31 14.20 -10.98 6.42
N GLU A 32 14.62 -11.37 7.60
CA GLU A 32 14.04 -10.89 8.85
C GLU A 32 14.19 -9.37 9.00
N SER A 33 15.34 -8.83 8.65
CA SER A 33 15.60 -7.39 8.71
C SER A 33 14.64 -6.59 7.82
N THR A 34 14.39 -7.04 6.58
CA THR A 34 13.41 -6.40 5.70
C THR A 34 12.00 -6.51 6.29
N ARG A 35 11.60 -7.70 6.74
CA ARG A 35 10.26 -7.92 7.30
C ARG A 35 10.01 -7.07 8.55
N ALA A 36 11.03 -6.87 9.40
CA ALA A 36 10.94 -6.06 10.60
C ALA A 36 10.63 -4.58 10.30
N ASN A 37 11.16 -4.03 9.20
CA ASN A 37 10.89 -2.64 8.79
C ASN A 37 9.42 -2.39 8.39
N TYR A 38 8.68 -3.44 8.03
CA TYR A 38 7.29 -3.36 7.59
C TYR A 38 6.35 -4.18 8.49
N ALA A 39 6.71 -4.37 9.76
CA ALA A 39 5.97 -5.20 10.70
C ALA A 39 4.85 -4.43 11.43
N ARG A 40 4.96 -3.11 11.50
CA ARG A 40 3.96 -2.19 12.09
C ARG A 40 4.11 -0.78 11.53
N GLY A 41 3.15 0.10 11.83
CA GLY A 41 3.21 1.54 11.58
C GLY A 41 3.65 2.35 12.81
N GLU A 42 3.15 3.59 12.90
CA GLU A 42 3.32 4.50 14.05
C GLU A 42 2.29 4.21 15.18
N ASP A 43 1.62 3.08 15.10
CA ASP A 43 0.66 2.61 16.10
C ASP A 43 1.37 2.05 17.35
N THR A 44 0.56 1.70 18.38
CA THR A 44 1.05 1.14 19.65
C THR A 44 1.00 -0.38 19.72
N TYR A 45 0.62 -1.06 18.63
CA TYR A 45 0.54 -2.51 18.58
C TYR A 45 1.94 -3.16 18.51
N ASP A 46 2.05 -4.38 19.02
CA ASP A 46 3.26 -5.16 18.86
C ASP A 46 3.54 -5.46 17.39
N PRO A 47 4.79 -5.37 16.94
CA PRO A 47 5.14 -5.67 15.56
C PRO A 47 4.91 -7.15 15.24
N VAL A 48 4.25 -7.43 14.12
CA VAL A 48 4.03 -8.78 13.62
C VAL A 48 4.72 -8.95 12.27
N LEU A 49 5.66 -9.90 12.19
CA LEU A 49 6.42 -10.14 10.97
C LEU A 49 5.59 -10.97 9.98
N SER A 50 5.25 -10.40 8.85
CA SER A 50 4.74 -11.16 7.70
C SER A 50 5.79 -12.16 7.20
N LYS A 51 5.39 -13.19 6.45
CA LYS A 51 6.31 -14.20 5.88
C LYS A 51 7.26 -13.60 4.85
N ALA A 52 6.82 -12.58 4.13
CA ALA A 52 7.62 -11.86 3.16
C ALA A 52 7.10 -10.44 2.95
N VAL A 53 7.92 -9.62 2.30
CA VAL A 53 7.56 -8.31 1.77
C VAL A 53 7.79 -8.31 0.27
N VAL A 54 6.83 -7.75 -0.50
CA VAL A 54 6.93 -7.57 -1.94
C VAL A 54 6.76 -6.10 -2.29
N PHE A 55 7.52 -5.62 -3.29
CA PHE A 55 7.61 -4.22 -3.69
C PHE A 55 7.17 -4.05 -5.15
N PRO A 56 5.87 -3.99 -5.44
CA PRO A 56 5.38 -3.73 -6.79
C PRO A 56 5.64 -2.30 -7.24
N GLU A 57 5.74 -2.10 -8.55
CA GLU A 57 5.94 -0.79 -9.20
C GLU A 57 4.72 -0.37 -10.04
N THR A 58 3.81 -1.31 -10.35
CA THR A 58 2.64 -1.07 -11.19
C THR A 58 1.37 -1.73 -10.63
N ASN A 59 0.21 -1.27 -11.09
CA ASN A 59 -1.08 -1.86 -10.73
C ASN A 59 -1.18 -3.33 -11.17
N GLU A 60 -0.60 -3.67 -12.33
CA GLU A 60 -0.57 -5.03 -12.87
C GLU A 60 0.27 -5.96 -11.99
N GLU A 61 1.36 -5.45 -11.41
CA GLU A 61 2.15 -6.21 -10.44
C GLU A 61 1.38 -6.44 -9.13
N VAL A 62 0.69 -5.42 -8.61
CA VAL A 62 -0.21 -5.58 -7.46
C VAL A 62 -1.28 -6.62 -7.76
N SER A 63 -1.91 -6.56 -8.95
CA SER A 63 -2.89 -7.55 -9.41
C SER A 63 -2.33 -8.98 -9.38
N LYS A 64 -1.11 -9.19 -9.91
CA LYS A 64 -0.45 -10.51 -9.89
C LYS A 64 -0.22 -11.01 -8.46
N VAL A 65 0.23 -10.15 -7.54
CA VAL A 65 0.40 -10.50 -6.13
C VAL A 65 -0.93 -10.95 -5.53
N LEU A 66 -1.99 -10.14 -5.71
CA LEU A 66 -3.29 -10.42 -5.11
C LEU A 66 -3.94 -11.68 -5.69
N ARG A 67 -3.81 -11.94 -7.00
CA ARG A 67 -4.29 -13.20 -7.61
C ARG A 67 -3.61 -14.41 -7.00
N LEU A 68 -2.28 -14.40 -6.92
CA LEU A 68 -1.51 -15.49 -6.35
C LEU A 68 -1.86 -15.70 -4.86
N CYS A 69 -1.97 -14.62 -4.09
CA CYS A 69 -2.37 -14.68 -2.69
C CYS A 69 -3.81 -15.20 -2.52
N ASN A 70 -4.74 -14.76 -3.37
CA ASN A 70 -6.13 -15.22 -3.32
C ASN A 70 -6.26 -16.71 -3.67
N GLU A 71 -5.53 -17.19 -4.66
CA GLU A 71 -5.49 -18.60 -5.06
C GLU A 71 -5.02 -19.49 -3.89
N HIS A 72 -3.95 -19.06 -3.22
CA HIS A 72 -3.36 -19.81 -2.11
C HIS A 72 -3.88 -19.42 -0.72
N LYS A 73 -4.90 -18.54 -0.64
CA LYS A 73 -5.49 -18.05 0.61
C LYS A 73 -4.45 -17.45 1.58
N ILE A 74 -3.48 -16.73 1.02
CA ILE A 74 -2.44 -16.02 1.78
C ILE A 74 -2.98 -14.64 2.17
N PRO A 75 -3.03 -14.30 3.47
CA PRO A 75 -3.39 -12.96 3.93
C PRO A 75 -2.44 -11.91 3.38
N VAL A 76 -2.96 -10.73 3.07
CA VAL A 76 -2.18 -9.61 2.53
C VAL A 76 -2.39 -8.36 3.38
N VAL A 77 -1.29 -7.69 3.71
CA VAL A 77 -1.29 -6.40 4.39
C VAL A 77 -0.68 -5.35 3.45
N PRO A 78 -1.44 -4.35 2.99
CA PRO A 78 -0.88 -3.24 2.22
C PRO A 78 -0.10 -2.29 3.13
N PHE A 79 1.03 -1.80 2.66
CA PHE A 79 1.89 -0.87 3.40
C PHE A 79 2.28 0.32 2.51
N GLY A 80 1.98 1.53 2.96
CA GLY A 80 2.43 2.77 2.33
C GLY A 80 3.64 3.36 3.06
N THR A 81 3.45 4.49 3.76
CA THR A 81 4.48 5.14 4.61
C THR A 81 4.47 4.66 6.06
N GLY A 82 3.55 3.80 6.45
CA GLY A 82 3.48 3.28 7.81
C GLY A 82 2.92 4.26 8.87
N THR A 83 2.35 5.37 8.46
CA THR A 83 1.87 6.45 9.36
C THR A 83 0.50 6.18 10.01
N SER A 84 -0.11 5.01 9.80
CA SER A 84 -1.39 4.64 10.41
C SER A 84 -1.24 4.43 11.93
N LEU A 85 -2.17 4.99 12.71
CA LEU A 85 -2.23 4.84 14.16
C LEU A 85 -3.18 3.71 14.62
N GLU A 86 -3.95 3.13 13.69
CA GLU A 86 -5.04 2.20 13.96
C GLU A 86 -4.65 0.72 13.73
N GLY A 87 -3.35 0.43 13.59
CA GLY A 87 -2.85 -0.93 13.36
C GLY A 87 -3.12 -1.50 11.96
N ASN A 88 -3.57 -0.69 11.00
CA ASN A 88 -3.96 -1.13 9.65
C ASN A 88 -2.80 -1.75 8.85
N VAL A 89 -1.55 -1.49 9.26
CA VAL A 89 -0.32 -1.93 8.58
C VAL A 89 0.47 -2.95 9.40
N VAL A 90 -0.06 -3.37 10.56
CA VAL A 90 0.54 -4.45 11.35
C VAL A 90 0.58 -5.73 10.51
N GLY A 91 1.74 -6.37 10.46
CA GLY A 91 1.95 -7.56 9.63
C GLY A 91 1.06 -8.75 9.99
N ASN A 92 1.18 -9.83 9.26
CA ASN A 92 0.43 -11.06 9.48
C ASN A 92 1.37 -12.27 9.40
N GLU A 93 1.47 -13.07 10.46
CA GLU A 93 2.38 -14.23 10.55
C GLU A 93 2.18 -15.28 9.45
N LYS A 94 0.99 -15.36 8.86
CA LYS A 94 0.65 -16.29 7.77
C LYS A 94 0.67 -15.64 6.41
N GLY A 95 0.75 -14.30 6.38
CA GLY A 95 0.58 -13.47 5.20
C GLY A 95 1.85 -12.86 4.65
N ILE A 96 1.67 -11.98 3.69
CA ILE A 96 2.71 -11.12 3.12
C ILE A 96 2.34 -9.64 3.27
N THR A 97 3.35 -8.79 3.29
CA THR A 97 3.18 -7.34 3.19
C THR A 97 3.43 -6.89 1.75
N ILE A 98 2.50 -6.13 1.16
CA ILE A 98 2.70 -5.44 -0.12
C ILE A 98 3.12 -4.01 0.20
N CYS A 99 4.41 -3.70 0.04
CA CYS A 99 4.94 -2.37 0.24
C CYS A 99 4.88 -1.57 -1.06
N LEU A 100 4.14 -0.47 -1.06
CA LEU A 100 3.88 0.35 -2.25
C LEU A 100 4.92 1.49 -2.42
N GLU A 101 6.01 1.52 -1.66
CA GLU A 101 7.01 2.61 -1.69
C GLU A 101 7.57 2.90 -3.08
N LYS A 102 7.61 1.90 -3.97
CA LYS A 102 8.05 2.05 -5.36
C LYS A 102 6.98 2.60 -6.30
N MET A 103 5.74 2.73 -5.84
CA MET A 103 4.63 3.37 -6.55
C MET A 103 4.49 4.83 -6.11
N ASN A 104 5.53 5.63 -6.34
CA ASN A 104 5.67 7.01 -5.84
C ASN A 104 5.82 8.08 -6.94
N LYS A 105 5.28 7.82 -8.13
CA LYS A 105 5.37 8.75 -9.26
C LYS A 105 4.15 9.66 -9.32
N ILE A 106 4.38 10.97 -9.54
CA ILE A 106 3.37 11.92 -10.00
C ILE A 106 3.24 11.71 -11.51
N LEU A 107 2.06 11.31 -11.97
CA LEU A 107 1.83 10.86 -13.35
C LEU A 107 1.41 12.03 -14.25
N SER A 108 0.55 12.92 -13.75
CA SER A 108 0.14 14.15 -14.44
C SER A 108 -0.35 15.18 -13.43
N VAL A 109 -0.22 16.44 -13.79
CA VAL A 109 -0.78 17.60 -13.07
C VAL A 109 -1.44 18.51 -14.10
N ASN A 110 -2.71 18.87 -13.87
CA ASN A 110 -3.49 19.79 -14.68
C ASN A 110 -3.87 20.99 -13.80
N VAL A 111 -3.03 22.02 -13.83
CA VAL A 111 -3.19 23.20 -12.95
C VAL A 111 -4.49 23.94 -13.23
N GLU A 112 -4.90 24.05 -14.50
CA GLU A 112 -6.13 24.73 -14.92
C GLU A 112 -7.39 24.04 -14.42
N ASP A 113 -7.37 22.69 -14.31
CA ASP A 113 -8.48 21.87 -13.84
C ASP A 113 -8.40 21.56 -12.34
N PHE A 114 -7.33 21.99 -11.66
CA PHE A 114 -7.04 21.69 -10.26
C PHE A 114 -7.04 20.19 -9.96
N ASP A 115 -6.56 19.36 -10.87
CA ASP A 115 -6.43 17.92 -10.66
C ASP A 115 -5.02 17.41 -10.89
N CYS A 116 -4.73 16.24 -10.31
CA CYS A 116 -3.51 15.50 -10.59
C CYS A 116 -3.77 13.99 -10.50
N ARG A 117 -2.94 13.24 -11.22
CA ARG A 117 -2.90 11.77 -11.11
C ARG A 117 -1.58 11.35 -10.51
N VAL A 118 -1.65 10.57 -9.43
CA VAL A 118 -0.46 10.10 -8.69
C VAL A 118 -0.56 8.62 -8.40
N GLN A 119 0.58 7.95 -8.22
CA GLN A 119 0.64 6.60 -7.67
C GLN A 119 0.38 6.60 -6.16
N ALA A 120 -0.02 5.46 -5.63
CA ALA A 120 -0.55 5.32 -4.27
C ALA A 120 0.42 5.74 -3.16
N CYS A 121 1.73 5.62 -3.35
CA CYS A 121 2.73 5.96 -2.34
C CYS A 121 3.39 7.33 -2.56
N VAL A 122 2.88 8.16 -3.46
CA VAL A 122 3.21 9.61 -3.46
C VAL A 122 2.79 10.19 -2.12
N THR A 123 3.69 10.87 -1.42
CA THR A 123 3.37 11.48 -0.14
C THR A 123 2.79 12.90 -0.32
N LYS A 124 2.07 13.36 0.71
CA LYS A 124 1.56 14.73 0.76
C LYS A 124 2.66 15.78 0.52
N GLU A 125 3.80 15.62 1.20
CA GLU A 125 4.91 16.57 1.06
C GLU A 125 5.51 16.52 -0.33
N GLN A 126 5.77 15.33 -0.88
CA GLN A 126 6.27 15.16 -2.24
C GLN A 126 5.36 15.84 -3.26
N LEU A 127 4.04 15.69 -3.12
CA LEU A 127 3.09 16.32 -4.03
C LEU A 127 3.10 17.85 -3.87
N ASN A 128 3.09 18.36 -2.63
CA ASN A 128 3.09 19.81 -2.39
C ASN A 128 4.42 20.47 -2.78
N ASP A 129 5.54 19.80 -2.63
CA ASP A 129 6.82 20.29 -3.13
C ASP A 129 6.83 20.40 -4.66
N TYR A 130 6.24 19.41 -5.35
CA TYR A 130 6.10 19.43 -6.81
C TYR A 130 5.18 20.58 -7.28
N LEU A 131 4.07 20.84 -6.58
CA LEU A 131 3.07 21.85 -6.95
C LEU A 131 3.45 23.29 -6.56
N ARG A 132 4.54 23.47 -5.81
CA ARG A 132 4.90 24.77 -5.20
C ARG A 132 5.04 25.89 -6.22
N GLU A 133 5.70 25.62 -7.35
CA GLU A 133 5.95 26.63 -8.39
C GLU A 133 4.70 27.00 -9.17
N ASP A 134 3.68 26.14 -9.18
CA ASP A 134 2.40 26.37 -9.87
C ASP A 134 1.40 27.17 -9.02
N GLY A 135 1.73 27.47 -7.75
CA GLY A 135 0.87 28.23 -6.84
C GLY A 135 -0.39 27.48 -6.37
N VAL A 136 -0.43 26.17 -6.55
CA VAL A 136 -1.49 25.27 -6.09
C VAL A 136 -0.96 24.28 -5.05
N PHE A 137 -1.84 23.63 -4.30
CA PHE A 137 -1.44 22.67 -3.27
C PHE A 137 -2.51 21.62 -3.01
N PHE A 138 -2.07 20.47 -2.50
CA PHE A 138 -2.94 19.40 -2.02
C PHE A 138 -3.36 19.69 -0.57
N PRO A 139 -4.68 19.84 -0.28
CA PRO A 139 -5.12 20.47 0.96
C PRO A 139 -5.30 19.53 2.16
N ILE A 140 -5.21 18.20 1.98
CA ILE A 140 -5.44 17.28 3.09
C ILE A 140 -4.16 17.10 3.89
N ASP A 141 -4.20 17.51 5.16
CA ASP A 141 -3.05 17.56 6.05
C ASP A 141 -3.30 16.79 7.36
N PRO A 142 -3.06 15.47 7.41
CA PRO A 142 -3.25 14.65 8.60
C PRO A 142 -2.15 14.84 9.68
N GLY A 143 -1.20 15.74 9.46
CA GLY A 143 -0.07 15.95 10.36
C GLY A 143 1.16 15.08 10.02
N ALA A 144 0.98 13.82 9.70
CA ALA A 144 2.04 12.96 9.20
C ALA A 144 2.28 13.15 7.70
N ASN A 145 3.51 12.84 7.22
CA ASN A 145 3.78 12.79 5.78
C ASN A 145 3.25 11.48 5.17
N ALA A 146 1.93 11.38 5.11
CA ALA A 146 1.24 10.18 4.69
C ALA A 146 1.20 10.00 3.16
N ALA A 147 1.13 8.75 2.73
CA ALA A 147 0.93 8.38 1.32
C ALA A 147 -0.52 8.65 0.89
N ILE A 148 -0.72 9.22 -0.31
CA ILE A 148 -2.04 9.58 -0.86
C ILE A 148 -2.99 8.37 -0.90
N GLY A 149 -2.51 7.19 -1.31
CA GLY A 149 -3.32 5.97 -1.31
C GLY A 149 -3.72 5.51 0.09
N GLY A 150 -2.82 5.64 1.08
CA GLY A 150 -3.13 5.38 2.49
C GLY A 150 -4.17 6.36 3.03
N MET A 151 -4.03 7.65 2.73
CA MET A 151 -4.99 8.68 3.09
C MET A 151 -6.37 8.43 2.47
N ALA A 152 -6.41 7.98 1.21
CA ALA A 152 -7.65 7.59 0.54
C ALA A 152 -8.34 6.41 1.24
N SER A 153 -7.56 5.39 1.60
CA SER A 153 -8.06 4.16 2.24
C SER A 153 -8.66 4.40 3.62
N THR A 154 -8.16 5.40 4.36
CA THR A 154 -8.61 5.73 5.71
C THR A 154 -9.57 6.93 5.75
N SER A 155 -9.92 7.50 4.59
CA SER A 155 -10.69 8.76 4.51
C SER A 155 -10.06 9.87 5.36
N ALA A 156 -8.74 10.04 5.25
CA ALA A 156 -7.97 10.97 6.05
C ALA A 156 -8.52 12.40 5.99
N SER A 157 -8.38 13.11 7.07
CA SER A 157 -8.67 14.52 7.21
C SER A 157 -7.43 15.24 7.78
N GLY A 158 -7.54 16.52 8.06
CA GLY A 158 -6.45 17.30 8.65
C GLY A 158 -6.93 18.65 9.18
N THR A 159 -5.98 19.48 9.55
CA THR A 159 -6.26 20.81 10.16
C THR A 159 -7.05 21.73 9.24
N MET A 160 -6.94 21.57 7.92
CA MET A 160 -7.66 22.37 6.94
C MET A 160 -9.02 21.78 6.51
N ALA A 161 -9.48 20.71 7.15
CA ALA A 161 -10.71 20.00 6.76
C ALA A 161 -11.97 20.87 6.84
N VAL A 162 -12.02 21.85 7.75
CA VAL A 162 -13.14 22.81 7.84
C VAL A 162 -13.36 23.59 6.55
N LYS A 163 -12.28 23.92 5.84
CA LYS A 163 -12.33 24.67 4.57
C LYS A 163 -12.37 23.76 3.33
N TYR A 164 -11.56 22.71 3.33
CA TYR A 164 -11.31 21.92 2.11
C TYR A 164 -11.93 20.52 2.17
N GLY A 165 -12.50 20.11 3.32
CA GLY A 165 -13.07 18.78 3.49
C GLY A 165 -12.03 17.71 3.82
N THR A 166 -12.36 16.48 3.49
CA THR A 166 -11.53 15.28 3.72
C THR A 166 -11.11 14.64 2.41
N MET A 167 -10.33 13.56 2.45
CA MET A 167 -9.97 12.79 1.25
C MET A 167 -11.17 12.44 0.39
N LYS A 168 -12.32 12.12 1.00
CA LYS A 168 -13.56 11.81 0.28
C LYS A 168 -14.02 12.94 -0.64
N THR A 169 -13.78 14.20 -0.26
CA THR A 169 -14.20 15.39 -1.04
C THR A 169 -13.23 15.74 -2.16
N VAL A 170 -11.95 15.39 -2.03
CA VAL A 170 -10.90 15.79 -3.00
C VAL A 170 -10.53 14.70 -3.99
N ILE A 171 -10.92 13.43 -3.73
CA ILE A 171 -10.70 12.34 -4.67
C ILE A 171 -11.74 12.39 -5.79
N SER A 172 -11.27 12.55 -7.03
CA SER A 172 -12.11 12.52 -8.24
C SER A 172 -12.24 11.12 -8.84
N GLY A 173 -11.27 10.24 -8.61
CA GLY A 173 -11.26 8.87 -9.10
C GLY A 173 -10.16 8.03 -8.48
N LEU A 174 -10.34 6.72 -8.50
CA LEU A 174 -9.38 5.75 -7.96
C LEU A 174 -9.22 4.59 -8.95
N THR A 175 -7.96 4.18 -9.16
CA THR A 175 -7.68 2.84 -9.68
C THR A 175 -7.47 1.91 -8.51
N VAL A 176 -8.31 0.90 -8.37
CA VAL A 176 -8.29 -0.05 -7.24
C VAL A 176 -8.01 -1.45 -7.73
N VAL A 177 -7.14 -2.18 -7.03
CA VAL A 177 -6.93 -3.61 -7.26
C VAL A 177 -7.70 -4.37 -6.18
N LEU A 178 -8.68 -5.16 -6.60
CA LEU A 178 -9.53 -5.95 -5.72
C LEU A 178 -8.78 -7.18 -5.17
N PRO A 179 -9.27 -7.81 -4.08
CA PRO A 179 -8.63 -9.00 -3.51
C PRO A 179 -8.47 -10.19 -4.47
N ASN A 180 -9.32 -10.30 -5.49
CA ASN A 180 -9.21 -11.29 -6.56
C ASN A 180 -8.20 -10.90 -7.66
N GLY A 181 -7.58 -9.72 -7.54
CA GLY A 181 -6.62 -9.18 -8.48
C GLY A 181 -7.24 -8.41 -9.66
N ASP A 182 -8.55 -8.20 -9.70
CA ASP A 182 -9.15 -7.38 -10.75
C ASP A 182 -8.85 -5.91 -10.51
N ILE A 183 -8.57 -5.19 -11.60
CA ILE A 183 -8.29 -3.75 -11.59
C ILE A 183 -9.57 -3.03 -12.03
N ILE A 184 -10.04 -2.10 -11.20
CA ILE A 184 -11.21 -1.25 -11.48
C ILE A 184 -10.83 0.24 -11.39
N ASN A 185 -11.58 1.08 -12.11
CA ASN A 185 -11.45 2.54 -12.15
C ASN A 185 -12.77 3.18 -11.76
#